data_98acc028ad71464a92f4d88eef2e6bf3
#
_entry.id   98acc028ad71464a92f4d88eef2e6bf3
#
_cell.length_a   1.000
_cell.length_b   1.000
_cell.length_c   1.000
_cell.angle_alpha   90.00
_cell.angle_beta   90.00
_cell.angle_gamma   90.00
#
_symmetry.space_group_name_H-M   'P 1'
#
loop_
_entity.id
_entity.type
_entity.pdbx_description
1 polymer ?
#
loop_
_entity_poly.entity_id
_entity_poly.type
_entity_poly.pdbx_seq_one_letter_code
_entity_poly.pdbx_strand_id
1 'polypeptide(L)'
;MSDFRDSVLIVNKRGLHARASAKFVGHVADLPGTVSVTVSKDGMSAAGGSILGLMMLGAAKGDTIEIACAGEGADNALNVLAGLVRDGFGEE
;
A
#
# COMPACT_ATOMS: atom_id res chain seq x y z
N MET A 1 6.93 17.02 11.85
CA MET A 1 6.58 16.24 10.66
C MET A 1 6.52 14.80 11.00
N SER A 2 5.41 14.20 10.72
CA SER A 2 5.20 12.81 11.09
C SER A 2 5.19 11.94 9.86
N ASP A 3 6.16 11.05 9.82
CA ASP A 3 6.29 10.02 8.82
C ASP A 3 6.03 8.69 9.50
N PHE A 4 5.06 7.94 9.00
CA PHE A 4 4.73 6.64 9.58
C PHE A 4 4.98 5.56 8.53
N ARG A 5 5.72 4.52 8.90
CA ARG A 5 6.12 3.45 7.99
C ARG A 5 5.84 2.10 8.62
N ASP A 6 5.50 1.14 7.79
CA ASP A 6 5.33 -0.24 8.24
C ASP A 6 5.70 -1.17 7.10
N SER A 7 6.36 -2.27 7.46
CA SER A 7 6.68 -3.32 6.51
C SER A 7 5.61 -4.40 6.61
N VAL A 8 5.05 -4.77 5.48
CA VAL A 8 3.89 -5.66 5.44
C VAL A 8 4.16 -6.79 4.47
N LEU A 9 3.83 -8.01 4.89
CA LEU A 9 3.97 -9.19 4.07
C LEU A 9 2.78 -9.33 3.13
N ILE A 10 3.06 -9.57 1.85
CA ILE A 10 2.02 -9.88 0.87
C ILE A 10 1.58 -11.33 1.07
N VAL A 11 0.32 -11.53 1.41
CA VAL A 11 -0.19 -12.87 1.75
C VAL A 11 -1.18 -13.43 0.73
N ASN A 12 -1.71 -12.59 -0.16
CA ASN A 12 -2.64 -13.08 -1.18
C ASN A 12 -1.90 -13.75 -2.34
N LYS A 13 -2.52 -14.73 -2.96
CA LYS A 13 -1.86 -15.57 -3.97
C LYS A 13 -1.30 -14.78 -5.14
N ARG A 14 -2.00 -13.76 -5.59
CA ARG A 14 -1.66 -13.03 -6.81
C ARG A 14 -0.86 -11.76 -6.56
N GLY A 15 -0.57 -11.45 -5.29
CA GLY A 15 0.20 -10.27 -4.95
C GLY A 15 -0.47 -8.97 -5.38
N LEU A 16 0.35 -7.98 -5.76
CA LEU A 16 -0.16 -6.68 -6.21
C LEU A 16 -0.56 -6.71 -7.69
N HIS A 17 -1.49 -7.61 -8.03
CA HIS A 17 -2.07 -7.65 -9.37
C HIS A 17 -3.03 -6.46 -9.55
N ALA A 18 -3.64 -6.35 -10.73
CA ALA A 18 -4.45 -5.17 -11.09
C ALA A 18 -5.58 -4.91 -10.10
N ARG A 19 -6.33 -5.96 -9.72
CA ARG A 19 -7.46 -5.79 -8.81
C ARG A 19 -7.03 -5.36 -7.42
N ALA A 20 -5.97 -6.00 -6.89
CA ALA A 20 -5.45 -5.65 -5.56
C ALA A 20 -4.92 -4.22 -5.56
N SER A 21 -4.17 -3.84 -6.60
CA SER A 21 -3.65 -2.50 -6.74
C SER A 21 -4.78 -1.47 -6.84
N ALA A 22 -5.85 -1.80 -7.57
CA ALA A 22 -7.01 -0.91 -7.66
C ALA A 22 -7.70 -0.73 -6.30
N LYS A 23 -7.81 -1.80 -5.51
CA LYS A 23 -8.36 -1.69 -4.16
C LYS A 23 -7.52 -0.77 -3.28
N PHE A 24 -6.21 -0.95 -3.34
CA PHE A 24 -5.29 -0.10 -2.58
C PHE A 24 -5.47 1.37 -2.98
N VAL A 25 -5.47 1.65 -4.27
CA VAL A 25 -5.65 3.01 -4.79
C VAL A 25 -7.01 3.59 -4.35
N GLY A 26 -8.05 2.77 -4.34
CA GLY A 26 -9.37 3.20 -3.89
C GLY A 26 -9.36 3.65 -2.43
N HIS A 27 -8.68 2.90 -1.58
CA HIS A 27 -8.52 3.30 -0.17
C HIS A 27 -7.70 4.57 -0.02
N VAL A 28 -6.64 4.73 -0.83
CA VAL A 28 -5.84 5.95 -0.81
C VAL A 28 -6.69 7.15 -1.23
N ALA A 29 -7.55 6.97 -2.22
CA ALA A 29 -8.42 8.06 -2.70
C ALA A 29 -9.41 8.52 -1.63
N ASP A 30 -9.75 7.66 -0.68
CA ASP A 30 -10.67 7.99 0.41
C ASP A 30 -9.98 8.67 1.60
N LEU A 31 -8.65 8.78 1.56
CA LEU A 31 -7.91 9.42 2.64
C LEU A 31 -8.01 10.94 2.54
N PRO A 32 -7.78 11.65 3.67
CA PRO A 32 -7.68 13.11 3.61
C PRO A 32 -6.61 13.55 2.61
N GLY A 33 -6.86 14.65 1.91
CA GLY A 33 -5.91 15.16 0.92
C GLY A 33 -4.57 15.58 1.50
N THR A 34 -4.48 15.67 2.83
CA THR A 34 -3.23 16.00 3.53
C THR A 34 -2.28 14.81 3.65
N VAL A 35 -2.76 13.60 3.36
CA VAL A 35 -1.95 12.38 3.53
C VAL A 35 -1.35 11.98 2.19
N SER A 36 -0.03 11.78 2.17
CA SER A 36 0.66 11.21 1.02
C SER A 36 1.04 9.76 1.34
N VAL A 37 0.97 8.90 0.33
CA VAL A 37 1.25 7.47 0.49
C VAL A 37 2.27 7.04 -0.55
N THR A 38 3.30 6.33 -0.09
CA THR A 38 4.33 5.75 -0.96
C THR A 38 4.48 4.29 -0.59
N VAL A 39 4.60 3.44 -1.59
CA VAL A 39 4.84 2.01 -1.40
C VAL A 39 6.18 1.66 -2.04
N SER A 40 7.01 0.92 -1.32
CA SER A 40 8.35 0.59 -1.78
C SER A 40 8.61 -0.90 -1.66
N LYS A 41 9.44 -1.40 -2.58
CA LYS A 41 9.91 -2.78 -2.56
C LYS A 41 11.28 -2.82 -3.22
N ASP A 42 12.26 -3.39 -2.53
CA ASP A 42 13.61 -3.63 -3.06
C ASP A 42 14.23 -2.38 -3.70
N GLY A 43 14.06 -1.24 -3.04
CA GLY A 43 14.66 0.02 -3.53
C GLY A 43 13.84 0.74 -4.58
N MET A 44 12.72 0.17 -5.03
CA MET A 44 11.79 0.82 -5.96
C MET A 44 10.62 1.39 -5.19
N SER A 45 10.13 2.54 -5.62
CA SER A 45 9.00 3.21 -4.97
C SER A 45 7.90 3.53 -5.99
N ALA A 46 6.68 3.53 -5.50
CA ALA A 46 5.52 3.91 -6.29
C ALA A 46 4.60 4.79 -5.46
N ALA A 47 3.91 5.71 -6.11
CA ALA A 47 2.87 6.48 -5.46
C ALA A 47 1.70 5.55 -5.11
N GLY A 48 1.19 5.68 -3.89
CA GLY A 48 0.08 4.84 -3.44
C GLY A 48 -1.21 5.04 -4.23
N GLY A 49 -1.31 6.13 -4.97
CA GLY A 49 -2.46 6.42 -5.82
C GLY A 49 -2.30 5.97 -7.28
N SER A 50 -1.25 5.23 -7.60
CA SER A 50 -0.98 4.79 -8.96
C SER A 50 -1.12 3.28 -9.10
N ILE A 51 -2.17 2.84 -9.78
CA ILE A 51 -2.39 1.40 -10.03
C ILE A 51 -1.19 0.82 -10.79
N LEU A 52 -0.78 1.51 -11.87
CA LEU A 52 0.34 1.04 -12.68
C LEU A 52 1.65 1.01 -11.88
N GLY A 53 1.89 2.06 -11.09
CA GLY A 53 3.09 2.11 -10.25
C GLY A 53 3.16 0.95 -9.27
N LEU A 54 2.04 0.63 -8.62
CA LEU A 54 1.99 -0.48 -7.67
C LEU A 54 2.25 -1.81 -8.39
N MET A 55 1.65 -2.01 -9.55
CA MET A 55 1.86 -3.24 -10.32
C MET A 55 3.31 -3.40 -10.75
N MET A 56 3.97 -2.29 -11.08
CA MET A 56 5.36 -2.33 -11.53
C MET A 56 6.35 -2.68 -10.42
N LEU A 57 5.94 -2.63 -9.17
CA LEU A 57 6.79 -3.10 -8.07
C LEU A 57 7.00 -4.61 -8.13
N GLY A 58 6.13 -5.34 -8.79
CA GLY A 58 6.27 -6.78 -8.95
C GLY A 58 6.15 -7.55 -7.64
N ALA A 59 5.42 -7.00 -6.67
CA ALA A 59 5.29 -7.64 -5.37
C ALA A 59 4.37 -8.86 -5.46
N ALA A 60 4.91 -10.02 -5.10
CA ALA A 60 4.21 -11.30 -5.14
C ALA A 60 4.01 -11.83 -3.73
N LYS A 61 3.20 -12.87 -3.61
CA LYS A 61 3.01 -13.54 -2.32
C LYS A 61 4.36 -13.90 -1.71
N GLY A 62 4.53 -13.57 -0.45
CA GLY A 62 5.77 -13.80 0.27
C GLY A 62 6.73 -12.63 0.25
N ASP A 63 6.52 -11.67 -0.63
CA ASP A 63 7.34 -10.46 -0.65
C ASP A 63 6.88 -9.49 0.43
N THR A 64 7.81 -8.67 0.89
CA THR A 64 7.51 -7.61 1.86
C THR A 64 7.54 -6.28 1.15
N ILE A 65 6.53 -5.45 1.42
CA ILE A 65 6.50 -4.07 0.94
C ILE A 65 6.54 -3.13 2.13
N GLU A 66 7.04 -1.93 1.91
CA GLU A 66 6.98 -0.87 2.91
C GLU A 66 5.93 0.13 2.49
N ILE A 67 5.02 0.44 3.40
CA ILE A 67 4.03 1.50 3.20
C ILE A 67 4.47 2.68 4.05
N ALA A 68 4.61 3.84 3.43
CA ALA A 68 4.97 5.07 4.13
C ALA A 68 3.87 6.09 3.93
N CYS A 69 3.38 6.65 5.03
CA CYS A 69 2.35 7.68 5.01
C CYS A 69 2.87 8.92 5.73
N ALA A 70 2.60 10.09 5.16
CA ALA A 70 3.02 11.36 5.73
C ALA A 70 1.87 12.34 5.69
N GLY A 71 1.88 13.27 6.64
CA GLY A 71 0.85 14.30 6.73
C GLY A 71 -0.11 14.07 7.86
N GLU A 72 -1.06 14.97 8.00
CA GLU A 72 -2.05 14.88 9.07
C GLU A 72 -2.99 13.70 8.81
N GLY A 73 -3.11 12.79 9.78
CA GLY A 73 -3.90 11.58 9.64
C GLY A 73 -3.12 10.40 9.10
N ALA A 74 -1.79 10.54 8.93
CA ALA A 74 -0.96 9.50 8.34
C ALA A 74 -0.93 8.22 9.17
N ASP A 75 -1.00 8.32 10.50
CA ASP A 75 -0.99 7.14 11.38
C ASP A 75 -2.23 6.27 11.14
N ASN A 76 -3.39 6.88 11.06
CA ASN A 76 -4.61 6.15 10.78
C ASN A 76 -4.61 5.57 9.36
N ALA A 77 -4.12 6.36 8.41
CA ALA A 77 -4.01 5.92 7.02
C ALA A 77 -3.14 4.68 6.91
N LEU A 78 -2.00 4.68 7.60
CA LEU A 78 -1.11 3.52 7.59
C LEU A 78 -1.79 2.29 8.16
N ASN A 79 -2.52 2.44 9.27
CA ASN A 79 -3.24 1.32 9.86
C ASN A 79 -4.26 0.72 8.89
N VAL A 80 -5.00 1.56 8.18
CA VAL A 80 -5.99 1.11 7.20
C VAL A 80 -5.32 0.36 6.05
N LEU A 81 -4.27 0.94 5.49
CA LEU A 81 -3.60 0.36 4.32
C LEU A 81 -2.84 -0.92 4.68
N ALA A 82 -2.14 -0.93 5.81
CA ALA A 82 -1.44 -2.12 6.27
C ALA A 82 -2.44 -3.25 6.56
N GLY A 83 -3.58 -2.90 7.16
CA GLY A 83 -4.65 -3.88 7.43
C GLY A 83 -5.20 -4.49 6.15
N LEU A 84 -5.37 -3.68 5.12
CA LEU A 84 -5.84 -4.16 3.82
C LEU A 84 -4.88 -5.21 3.23
N VAL A 85 -3.59 -4.94 3.28
CA VAL A 85 -2.58 -5.87 2.76
C VAL A 85 -2.53 -7.14 3.61
N ARG A 86 -2.54 -7.00 4.93
CA ARG A 86 -2.51 -8.14 5.86
C ARG A 86 -3.74 -9.03 5.73
N ASP A 87 -4.86 -8.45 5.32
CA ASP A 87 -6.10 -9.18 5.06
C ASP A 87 -6.11 -9.81 3.66
N GLY A 88 -5.03 -9.73 2.92
CA GLY A 88 -4.94 -10.29 1.58
C GLY A 88 -5.87 -9.61 0.59
N PHE A 89 -6.17 -8.34 0.80
CA PHE A 89 -7.10 -7.54 -0.02
C PHE A 89 -8.51 -8.15 -0.06
N GLY A 90 -8.86 -8.95 0.95
CA GLY A 90 -10.14 -9.64 0.98
C GLY A 90 -10.26 -10.80 0.01
N GLU A 91 -9.15 -11.22 -0.59
CA GLU A 91 -9.12 -12.38 -1.50
C GLU A 91 -8.99 -13.67 -0.71
N GLU A 92 -9.43 -14.75 -1.33
CA GLU A 92 -9.30 -16.09 -0.77
C GLU A 92 -7.88 -16.59 -0.71
#